data_a8501596e57c0815af3a5a81b8a00562
#
_entry.id   a8501596e57c0815af3a5a81b8a00562
#
_cell.length_a   1.000
_cell.length_b   1.000
_cell.length_c   1.000
_cell.angle_alpha   90.00
_cell.angle_beta   90.00
_cell.angle_gamma   90.00
#
_symmetry.space_group_name_H-M   'P 1'
#
loop_
_entity.id
_entity.type
_entity.pdbx_description
1 polymer ?
#
loop_
_entity_poly.entity_id
_entity_poly.type
_entity_poly.pdbx_seq_one_letter_code
_entity_poly.pdbx_strand_id
1 'polypeptide(L)'
;MGNTTNTAVLDASAAHFPDHGPVADSGKEVLLSLKHVDINFGKGENIVRAVRDASFDVYKGETFSLVGESGSGKTTIGRAIIRANTCSAGEILYKGVRISGKIPRSLDREVIRNIQMVFQDPAASLNERATVDYIISEGLYNFHLYKDEADRVRKVERIIEAVGLLPEHLTRYPHEFSGGQRQRVGLARAMVMEPEFVVADEPISALDVSIRAQILNLMNKFKAERNTTHLFIAHDLSIVRYISDRIGVIYKGRIVEIATSEELFNYPLHPYTRSLISAIPLPDPQLEKNKVLFTYDPSVHDYSDGEEPTLTAIGHDHFVYGSSREIAEYRAIRERNVPLKTLSIVGVNAEAPQEKGEGEENAVPTREVILDRPVHDTGNALYTILSFFLPILGIIAAYLFRRKNYIRNYKACRKGVLAAVACLGAGLLLFAFFIIMA
;
A
#
# COMPACT_ATOMS: atom_id res chain seq x y z
N MET A 1 15.16 -66.49 27.36
CA MET A 1 14.38 -65.52 28.10
C MET A 1 14.51 -64.21 27.37
N GLY A 2 13.55 -63.95 26.52
CA GLY A 2 13.54 -62.81 25.62
C GLY A 2 12.95 -61.58 26.30
N ASN A 3 13.58 -60.42 26.10
CA ASN A 3 13.01 -59.13 26.44
C ASN A 3 12.61 -58.45 25.11
N THR A 4 11.32 -58.45 24.82
CA THR A 4 10.70 -57.69 23.78
C THR A 4 10.41 -56.30 24.31
N THR A 5 11.17 -55.31 23.86
CA THR A 5 10.87 -53.88 24.02
C THR A 5 9.83 -53.45 22.96
N ASN A 6 8.66 -53.18 23.47
CA ASN A 6 7.52 -52.65 22.70
C ASN A 6 7.77 -51.16 22.39
N THR A 7 8.14 -50.83 21.17
CA THR A 7 8.21 -49.45 20.67
C THR A 7 6.83 -49.11 20.09
N ALA A 8 6.01 -48.41 20.88
CA ALA A 8 4.75 -47.86 20.41
C ALA A 8 5.07 -46.69 19.48
N VAL A 9 4.92 -46.93 18.20
CA VAL A 9 4.86 -45.89 17.17
C VAL A 9 3.50 -45.17 17.32
N LEU A 10 3.55 -43.95 17.83
CA LEU A 10 2.37 -43.06 17.80
C LEU A 10 2.15 -42.65 16.36
N ASP A 11 1.20 -43.30 15.75
CA ASP A 11 0.61 -42.96 14.46
C ASP A 11 -0.15 -41.62 14.60
N ALA A 12 0.52 -40.53 14.25
CA ALA A 12 -0.12 -39.23 14.14
C ALA A 12 -0.96 -39.25 12.84
N SER A 13 -2.25 -39.63 13.00
CA SER A 13 -3.25 -39.50 11.96
C SER A 13 -3.21 -38.03 11.45
N ALA A 14 -2.66 -37.87 10.26
CA ALA A 14 -2.72 -36.62 9.50
C ALA A 14 -4.21 -36.29 9.28
N ALA A 15 -4.68 -35.27 9.99
CA ALA A 15 -5.95 -34.64 9.66
C ALA A 15 -5.82 -34.13 8.22
N HIS A 16 -6.51 -34.79 7.33
CA HIS A 16 -6.61 -34.42 5.92
C HIS A 16 -7.49 -33.16 5.84
N PHE A 17 -6.85 -31.98 5.89
CA PHE A 17 -7.53 -30.73 5.57
C PHE A 17 -7.67 -30.69 4.05
N PRO A 18 -8.86 -30.36 3.50
CA PRO A 18 -9.03 -30.19 2.07
C PRO A 18 -8.09 -29.05 1.60
N ASP A 19 -7.31 -29.36 0.59
CA ASP A 19 -6.28 -28.48 0.00
C ASP A 19 -6.96 -27.41 -0.88
N HIS A 20 -7.59 -26.42 -0.26
CA HIS A 20 -8.25 -25.30 -0.92
C HIS A 20 -7.82 -23.96 -0.32
N GLY A 21 -6.50 -23.69 -0.30
CA GLY A 21 -6.00 -22.33 -0.28
C GLY A 21 -6.14 -21.73 -1.68
N PRO A 22 -6.32 -20.40 -1.83
CA PRO A 22 -6.41 -19.74 -3.13
C PRO A 22 -5.07 -19.82 -3.86
N VAL A 23 -4.87 -20.90 -4.63
CA VAL A 23 -3.76 -21.02 -5.58
C VAL A 23 -4.23 -20.38 -6.88
N ALA A 24 -3.77 -19.15 -7.14
CA ALA A 24 -3.87 -18.61 -8.48
C ALA A 24 -2.89 -19.40 -9.37
N ASP A 25 -3.40 -20.03 -10.42
CA ASP A 25 -2.61 -20.70 -11.46
C ASP A 25 -1.96 -19.64 -12.38
N SER A 26 -1.14 -18.77 -11.79
CA SER A 26 -0.50 -17.66 -12.52
C SER A 26 0.83 -18.03 -13.17
N GLY A 27 1.32 -19.27 -12.99
CA GLY A 27 2.66 -19.68 -13.40
C GLY A 27 3.81 -18.91 -12.71
N LYS A 28 3.49 -18.07 -11.68
CA LYS A 28 4.47 -17.30 -10.92
C LYS A 28 5.02 -18.11 -9.75
N GLU A 29 6.31 -17.93 -9.45
CA GLU A 29 6.97 -18.57 -8.31
C GLU A 29 6.43 -18.00 -6.99
N VAL A 30 5.84 -18.85 -6.12
CA VAL A 30 5.41 -18.46 -4.77
C VAL A 30 6.61 -18.39 -3.86
N LEU A 31 6.89 -17.20 -3.30
CA LEU A 31 7.98 -16.99 -2.36
C LEU A 31 7.54 -17.20 -0.92
N LEU A 32 6.37 -16.68 -0.56
CA LEU A 32 5.78 -16.80 0.77
C LEU A 32 4.33 -17.27 0.67
N SER A 33 3.91 -18.21 1.51
CA SER A 33 2.53 -18.70 1.59
C SER A 33 2.07 -18.76 3.04
N LEU A 34 0.88 -18.22 3.30
CA LEU A 34 0.16 -18.41 4.54
C LEU A 34 -1.00 -19.37 4.28
N LYS A 35 -1.11 -20.42 5.09
CA LYS A 35 -2.16 -21.43 4.98
C LYS A 35 -2.91 -21.55 6.31
N HIS A 36 -4.17 -21.15 6.32
CA HIS A 36 -5.07 -21.25 7.48
C HIS A 36 -4.46 -20.70 8.79
N VAL A 37 -3.80 -19.53 8.70
CA VAL A 37 -3.06 -18.96 9.84
C VAL A 37 -4.00 -18.32 10.84
N ASP A 38 -3.97 -18.80 12.07
CA ASP A 38 -4.58 -18.18 13.23
C ASP A 38 -3.52 -17.60 14.16
N ILE A 39 -3.77 -16.41 14.70
CA ILE A 39 -2.91 -15.80 15.72
C ILE A 39 -3.79 -15.27 16.85
N ASN A 40 -3.63 -15.86 18.02
CA ASN A 40 -4.38 -15.53 19.22
C ASN A 40 -3.43 -15.01 20.30
N PHE A 41 -3.87 -13.99 21.04
CA PHE A 41 -3.18 -13.47 22.22
C PHE A 41 -4.04 -13.67 23.46
N GLY A 42 -3.39 -13.78 24.63
CA GLY A 42 -4.07 -14.01 25.89
C GLY A 42 -4.19 -15.48 26.25
N LYS A 43 -4.91 -15.78 27.36
CA LYS A 43 -5.15 -17.14 27.88
C LYS A 43 -6.56 -17.22 28.48
N GLY A 44 -7.14 -18.40 28.45
CA GLY A 44 -8.46 -18.67 29.03
C GLY A 44 -9.58 -17.84 28.36
N GLU A 45 -10.40 -17.17 29.14
CA GLU A 45 -11.54 -16.38 28.65
C GLU A 45 -11.13 -15.06 27.97
N ASN A 46 -9.90 -14.59 28.17
CA ASN A 46 -9.39 -13.33 27.62
C ASN A 46 -8.58 -13.56 26.31
N ILE A 47 -9.01 -14.48 25.47
CA ILE A 47 -8.37 -14.73 24.17
C ILE A 47 -8.82 -13.68 23.15
N VAL A 48 -7.86 -12.91 22.62
CA VAL A 48 -8.05 -12.01 21.49
C VAL A 48 -7.60 -12.72 20.23
N ARG A 49 -8.53 -13.01 19.33
CA ARG A 49 -8.24 -13.59 18.00
C ARG A 49 -7.86 -12.47 17.04
N ALA A 50 -6.55 -12.20 16.94
CA ALA A 50 -6.03 -11.10 16.12
C ALA A 50 -6.00 -11.43 14.63
N VAL A 51 -5.79 -12.70 14.27
CA VAL A 51 -5.84 -13.22 12.89
C VAL A 51 -6.66 -14.50 12.91
N ARG A 52 -7.50 -14.66 11.89
CA ARG A 52 -8.47 -15.75 11.76
C ARG A 52 -8.41 -16.33 10.36
N ASP A 53 -7.90 -17.55 10.25
CA ASP A 53 -7.90 -18.32 9.00
C ASP A 53 -7.34 -17.54 7.80
N ALA A 54 -6.20 -16.84 8.02
CA ALA A 54 -5.59 -16.06 6.96
C ALA A 54 -4.84 -16.97 5.98
N SER A 55 -5.25 -16.94 4.70
CA SER A 55 -4.65 -17.72 3.62
C SER A 55 -4.40 -16.83 2.40
N PHE A 56 -3.13 -16.72 2.00
CA PHE A 56 -2.72 -16.03 0.76
C PHE A 56 -1.28 -16.36 0.40
N ASP A 57 -0.97 -16.19 -0.89
CA ASP A 57 0.38 -16.35 -1.43
C ASP A 57 0.96 -14.99 -1.82
N VAL A 58 2.28 -14.86 -1.66
CA VAL A 58 3.06 -13.72 -2.16
C VAL A 58 4.06 -14.25 -3.17
N TYR A 59 4.01 -13.71 -4.40
CA TYR A 59 4.87 -14.14 -5.49
C TYR A 59 6.20 -13.41 -5.46
N LYS A 60 7.23 -14.07 -5.97
CA LYS A 60 8.57 -13.52 -6.06
C LYS A 60 8.60 -12.27 -6.95
N GLY A 61 9.22 -11.21 -6.43
CA GLY A 61 9.35 -9.93 -7.13
C GLY A 61 8.08 -9.07 -7.16
N GLU A 62 6.97 -9.48 -6.47
CA GLU A 62 5.79 -8.63 -6.35
C GLU A 62 5.81 -7.75 -5.10
N THR A 63 5.02 -6.71 -5.13
CA THR A 63 4.56 -5.98 -3.95
C THR A 63 3.13 -6.41 -3.67
N PHE A 64 2.95 -7.25 -2.65
CA PHE A 64 1.64 -7.60 -2.11
C PHE A 64 1.31 -6.65 -0.97
N SER A 65 0.20 -5.91 -1.08
CA SER A 65 -0.22 -5.01 0.00
C SER A 65 -1.32 -5.61 0.85
N LEU A 66 -1.23 -5.39 2.16
CA LEU A 66 -2.26 -5.78 3.13
C LEU A 66 -2.90 -4.53 3.71
N VAL A 67 -4.20 -4.33 3.45
CA VAL A 67 -4.95 -3.12 3.82
C VAL A 67 -6.14 -3.43 4.71
N GLY A 68 -6.53 -2.48 5.54
CA GLY A 68 -7.68 -2.58 6.45
C GLY A 68 -7.55 -1.58 7.59
N GLU A 69 -8.57 -1.47 8.44
CA GLU A 69 -8.59 -0.58 9.59
C GLU A 69 -7.48 -0.87 10.61
N SER A 70 -7.18 0.12 11.47
CA SER A 70 -6.26 -0.09 12.60
C SER A 70 -6.78 -1.21 13.50
N GLY A 71 -5.87 -2.09 13.95
CA GLY A 71 -6.24 -3.26 14.76
C GLY A 71 -6.82 -4.45 13.98
N SER A 72 -6.90 -4.40 12.65
CA SER A 72 -7.42 -5.53 11.86
C SER A 72 -6.49 -6.75 11.75
N GLY A 73 -5.28 -6.71 12.30
CA GLY A 73 -4.34 -7.84 12.33
C GLY A 73 -3.15 -7.75 11.35
N LYS A 74 -3.03 -6.69 10.55
CA LYS A 74 -1.95 -6.51 9.55
C LYS A 74 -0.54 -6.64 10.11
N THR A 75 -0.21 -5.81 11.09
CA THR A 75 1.09 -5.84 11.81
C THR A 75 1.32 -7.19 12.48
N THR A 76 0.27 -7.84 12.97
CA THR A 76 0.34 -9.16 13.60
C THR A 76 0.80 -10.21 12.59
N ILE A 77 0.26 -10.19 11.37
CA ILE A 77 0.70 -11.06 10.26
C ILE A 77 2.16 -10.77 9.90
N GLY A 78 2.53 -9.50 9.70
CA GLY A 78 3.91 -9.11 9.41
C GLY A 78 4.90 -9.63 10.45
N ARG A 79 4.57 -9.48 11.73
CA ARG A 79 5.39 -9.99 12.85
C ARG A 79 5.44 -11.52 12.94
N ALA A 80 4.40 -12.21 12.49
CA ALA A 80 4.41 -13.68 12.42
C ALA A 80 5.33 -14.18 11.29
N ILE A 81 5.37 -13.48 10.15
CA ILE A 81 6.25 -13.81 9.04
C ILE A 81 7.72 -13.69 9.42
N ILE A 82 8.11 -12.63 10.14
CA ILE A 82 9.48 -12.48 10.68
C ILE A 82 9.71 -13.30 11.96
N ARG A 83 8.74 -14.14 12.36
CA ARG A 83 8.79 -15.03 13.55
C ARG A 83 8.85 -14.32 14.90
N ALA A 84 8.51 -13.03 14.96
CA ALA A 84 8.37 -12.30 16.22
C ALA A 84 7.08 -12.70 16.98
N ASN A 85 6.03 -13.12 16.26
CA ASN A 85 4.80 -13.68 16.81
C ASN A 85 4.68 -15.16 16.42
N THR A 86 4.07 -15.98 17.29
CA THR A 86 3.80 -17.40 17.02
C THR A 86 2.39 -17.56 16.45
N CYS A 87 2.24 -18.42 15.44
CA CYS A 87 0.93 -18.86 14.97
C CYS A 87 0.29 -19.79 16.00
N SER A 88 -1.02 -19.62 16.24
CA SER A 88 -1.81 -20.51 17.10
C SER A 88 -2.27 -21.74 16.32
N ALA A 89 -2.55 -21.60 15.02
CA ALA A 89 -2.86 -22.67 14.09
C ALA A 89 -2.36 -22.28 12.67
N GLY A 90 -2.40 -23.23 11.75
CA GLY A 90 -1.94 -23.04 10.37
C GLY A 90 -0.44 -23.00 10.22
N GLU A 91 0.01 -22.63 9.04
CA GLU A 91 1.44 -22.61 8.72
C GLU A 91 1.82 -21.45 7.82
N ILE A 92 3.06 -20.98 7.98
CA ILE A 92 3.71 -20.03 7.09
C ILE A 92 4.85 -20.76 6.40
N LEU A 93 4.85 -20.73 5.07
CA LEU A 93 5.84 -21.35 4.21
C LEU A 93 6.69 -20.26 3.51
N TYR A 94 8.00 -20.43 3.51
CA TYR A 94 8.93 -19.61 2.73
C TYR A 94 9.67 -20.53 1.76
N LYS A 95 9.55 -20.25 0.46
CA LYS A 95 10.06 -21.16 -0.60
C LYS A 95 9.55 -22.59 -0.45
N GLY A 96 8.28 -22.77 -0.05
CA GLY A 96 7.69 -24.08 0.20
C GLY A 96 8.11 -24.76 1.49
N VAL A 97 9.04 -24.18 2.28
CA VAL A 97 9.50 -24.72 3.56
C VAL A 97 8.78 -24.03 4.71
N ARG A 98 8.22 -24.82 5.63
CA ARG A 98 7.54 -24.28 6.83
C ARG A 98 8.52 -23.53 7.72
N ILE A 99 8.20 -22.25 7.98
CA ILE A 99 8.96 -21.37 8.87
C ILE A 99 8.22 -21.03 10.18
N SER A 100 6.92 -21.35 10.29
CA SER A 100 6.15 -21.17 11.54
C SER A 100 6.48 -22.26 12.58
N GLY A 101 6.35 -21.92 13.86
CA GLY A 101 6.61 -22.83 14.97
C GLY A 101 8.10 -23.10 15.23
N LYS A 102 8.43 -24.30 15.71
CA LYS A 102 9.82 -24.68 15.97
C LYS A 102 10.49 -25.14 14.68
N ILE A 103 11.62 -24.52 14.33
CA ILE A 103 12.44 -24.86 13.15
C ILE A 103 13.91 -25.04 13.55
N PRO A 104 14.71 -25.72 12.71
CA PRO A 104 16.16 -25.86 12.93
C PRO A 104 16.85 -24.49 12.94
N ARG A 105 17.90 -24.35 13.74
CA ARG A 105 18.69 -23.09 13.85
C ARG A 105 19.28 -22.62 12.51
N SER A 106 19.65 -23.54 11.62
CA SER A 106 20.14 -23.22 10.29
C SER A 106 19.08 -22.51 9.45
N LEU A 107 17.86 -23.04 9.42
CA LEU A 107 16.72 -22.44 8.72
C LEU A 107 16.30 -21.12 9.37
N ASP A 108 16.28 -21.03 10.71
CA ASP A 108 15.98 -19.79 11.43
C ASP A 108 16.95 -18.68 11.06
N ARG A 109 18.24 -18.99 10.98
CA ARG A 109 19.28 -18.04 10.56
C ARG A 109 19.11 -17.61 9.09
N GLU A 110 18.72 -18.52 8.21
CA GLU A 110 18.42 -18.23 6.81
C GLU A 110 17.21 -17.28 6.68
N VAL A 111 16.12 -17.58 7.40
CA VAL A 111 14.91 -16.75 7.44
C VAL A 111 15.23 -15.34 7.93
N ILE A 112 15.95 -15.20 9.06
CA ILE A 112 16.33 -13.88 9.60
C ILE A 112 17.19 -13.09 8.61
N ARG A 113 18.07 -13.75 7.83
CA ARG A 113 18.88 -13.08 6.79
C ARG A 113 18.04 -12.60 5.63
N ASN A 114 17.14 -13.44 5.13
CA ASN A 114 16.45 -13.22 3.85
C ASN A 114 15.12 -12.47 4.00
N ILE A 115 14.53 -12.47 5.18
CA ILE A 115 13.28 -11.77 5.50
C ILE A 115 13.58 -10.65 6.49
N GLN A 116 13.42 -9.41 6.06
CA GLN A 116 13.68 -8.22 6.87
C GLN A 116 12.40 -7.43 7.10
N MET A 117 12.38 -6.59 8.14
CA MET A 117 11.23 -5.75 8.47
C MET A 117 11.62 -4.28 8.61
N VAL A 118 10.84 -3.42 7.95
CA VAL A 118 10.82 -1.98 8.19
C VAL A 118 9.64 -1.68 9.10
N PHE A 119 9.92 -1.16 10.29
CA PHE A 119 8.92 -0.95 11.33
C PHE A 119 8.20 0.40 11.17
N GLN A 120 6.96 0.45 11.67
CA GLN A 120 6.09 1.63 11.68
C GLN A 120 6.69 2.81 12.45
N ASP A 121 7.27 2.55 13.63
CA ASP A 121 7.93 3.55 14.44
C ASP A 121 9.46 3.38 14.37
N PRO A 122 10.13 4.24 13.59
CA PRO A 122 11.59 4.18 13.49
C PRO A 122 12.27 4.53 14.81
N ALA A 123 11.69 5.40 15.65
CA ALA A 123 12.29 5.79 16.92
C ALA A 123 12.32 4.61 17.91
N ALA A 124 11.22 3.85 17.98
CA ALA A 124 11.18 2.65 18.82
C ALA A 124 12.04 1.49 18.28
N SER A 125 12.39 1.50 16.99
CA SER A 125 13.10 0.38 16.34
C SER A 125 14.61 0.58 16.21
N LEU A 126 15.13 1.79 16.42
CA LEU A 126 16.55 2.10 16.34
C LEU A 126 17.16 2.23 17.75
N ASN A 127 18.40 1.76 17.92
CA ASN A 127 19.13 1.92 19.16
C ASN A 127 19.67 3.37 19.26
N GLU A 128 19.06 4.18 20.09
CA GLU A 128 19.44 5.60 20.30
C GLU A 128 20.88 5.80 20.84
N ARG A 129 21.54 4.73 21.33
CA ARG A 129 22.90 4.76 21.87
C ARG A 129 23.96 4.30 20.86
N ALA A 130 23.55 3.88 19.69
CA ALA A 130 24.43 3.43 18.62
C ALA A 130 24.48 4.43 17.48
N THR A 131 25.62 4.54 16.81
CA THR A 131 25.77 5.36 15.60
C THR A 131 25.00 4.73 14.45
N VAL A 132 24.62 5.54 13.46
CA VAL A 132 23.94 5.05 12.24
C VAL A 132 24.78 4.01 11.51
N ASP A 133 26.13 4.18 11.46
CA ASP A 133 27.02 3.16 10.90
C ASP A 133 26.84 1.80 11.59
N TYR A 134 26.86 1.78 12.92
CA TYR A 134 26.70 0.54 13.69
C TYR A 134 25.31 -0.08 13.45
N ILE A 135 24.23 0.72 13.48
CA ILE A 135 22.86 0.25 13.28
C ILE A 135 22.69 -0.41 11.91
N ILE A 136 23.24 0.19 10.85
CA ILE A 136 23.18 -0.36 9.50
C ILE A 136 24.07 -1.59 9.40
N SER A 137 25.27 -1.58 10.02
CA SER A 137 26.24 -2.66 9.95
C SER A 137 25.89 -3.88 10.79
N GLU A 138 24.96 -3.79 11.74
CA GLU A 138 24.64 -4.85 12.69
C GLU A 138 24.31 -6.18 11.99
N GLY A 139 23.50 -6.14 10.94
CA GLY A 139 23.20 -7.32 10.14
C GLY A 139 24.42 -7.89 9.41
N LEU A 140 25.30 -7.03 8.90
CA LEU A 140 26.54 -7.44 8.22
C LEU A 140 27.46 -8.16 9.22
N TYR A 141 27.62 -7.65 10.46
CA TYR A 141 28.40 -8.30 11.50
C TYR A 141 27.83 -9.66 11.90
N ASN A 142 26.53 -9.73 12.18
CA ASN A 142 25.90 -10.94 12.69
C ASN A 142 25.90 -12.09 11.68
N PHE A 143 25.88 -11.79 10.38
CA PHE A 143 25.83 -12.77 9.29
C PHE A 143 27.13 -12.88 8.51
N HIS A 144 28.18 -12.12 8.88
CA HIS A 144 29.48 -12.08 8.19
C HIS A 144 29.34 -11.81 6.67
N LEU A 145 28.52 -10.80 6.31
CA LEU A 145 28.20 -10.46 4.92
C LEU A 145 29.20 -9.47 4.31
N TYR A 146 30.42 -9.45 4.76
CA TYR A 146 31.49 -8.60 4.25
C TYR A 146 32.82 -9.38 4.22
N LYS A 147 33.73 -8.99 3.32
CA LYS A 147 35.02 -9.65 3.16
C LYS A 147 36.06 -9.11 4.14
N ASP A 148 36.09 -7.81 4.27
CA ASP A 148 36.98 -7.05 5.13
C ASP A 148 36.29 -5.73 5.57
N GLU A 149 36.93 -4.97 6.45
CA GLU A 149 36.35 -3.74 6.97
C GLU A 149 36.12 -2.70 5.85
N ALA A 150 36.98 -2.65 4.83
CA ALA A 150 36.81 -1.75 3.70
C ALA A 150 35.58 -2.14 2.85
N ASP A 151 35.28 -3.43 2.72
CA ASP A 151 34.03 -3.91 2.04
C ASP A 151 32.77 -3.56 2.85
N ARG A 152 32.82 -3.72 4.18
CA ARG A 152 31.73 -3.29 5.06
C ARG A 152 31.41 -1.81 4.89
N VAL A 153 32.44 -0.96 5.01
CA VAL A 153 32.30 0.49 4.86
C VAL A 153 31.67 0.84 3.50
N ARG A 154 32.19 0.30 2.41
CA ARG A 154 31.62 0.51 1.06
C ARG A 154 30.15 0.11 0.96
N LYS A 155 29.73 -1.02 1.56
CA LYS A 155 28.34 -1.47 1.56
C LYS A 155 27.45 -0.49 2.34
N VAL A 156 27.91 -0.03 3.49
CA VAL A 156 27.16 0.91 4.33
C VAL A 156 27.06 2.29 3.67
N GLU A 157 28.16 2.81 3.10
CA GLU A 157 28.15 4.06 2.35
C GLU A 157 27.21 3.98 1.14
N ARG A 158 27.29 2.89 0.37
CA ARG A 158 26.40 2.67 -0.78
C ARG A 158 24.91 2.65 -0.39
N ILE A 159 24.56 2.00 0.72
CA ILE A 159 23.15 1.91 1.12
C ILE A 159 22.67 3.24 1.74
N ILE A 160 23.51 3.96 2.51
CA ILE A 160 23.10 5.24 3.08
C ILE A 160 22.86 6.29 1.98
N GLU A 161 23.68 6.30 0.93
CA GLU A 161 23.46 7.13 -0.25
C GLU A 161 22.22 6.71 -1.04
N ALA A 162 22.00 5.40 -1.19
CA ALA A 162 20.82 4.87 -1.89
C ALA A 162 19.51 5.32 -1.23
N VAL A 163 19.48 5.45 0.12
CA VAL A 163 18.33 5.98 0.84
C VAL A 163 18.28 7.52 0.88
N GLY A 164 19.19 8.20 0.17
CA GLY A 164 19.22 9.67 0.06
C GLY A 164 19.70 10.37 1.33
N LEU A 165 20.57 9.72 2.09
CA LEU A 165 21.32 10.31 3.20
C LEU A 165 22.79 10.43 2.81
N LEU A 166 23.55 11.25 3.55
CA LEU A 166 24.96 11.49 3.26
C LEU A 166 25.87 10.55 4.06
N PRO A 167 27.04 10.13 3.55
CA PRO A 167 28.00 9.30 4.29
C PRO A 167 28.43 9.92 5.64
N GLU A 168 28.53 11.23 5.73
CA GLU A 168 28.84 11.95 6.98
C GLU A 168 27.78 11.73 8.08
N HIS A 169 26.57 11.32 7.72
CA HIS A 169 25.53 10.97 8.68
C HIS A 169 25.81 9.66 9.44
N LEU A 170 26.73 8.83 8.98
CA LEU A 170 27.05 7.53 9.56
C LEU A 170 27.59 7.65 10.99
N THR A 171 28.27 8.77 11.32
CA THR A 171 28.82 9.03 12.67
C THR A 171 27.80 9.56 13.66
N ARG A 172 26.62 9.95 13.21
CA ARG A 172 25.56 10.54 14.05
C ARG A 172 24.71 9.46 14.73
N TYR A 173 23.95 9.91 15.73
CA TYR A 173 23.00 9.08 16.48
C TYR A 173 21.57 9.32 16.00
N PRO A 174 20.63 8.35 16.17
CA PRO A 174 19.24 8.48 15.71
C PRO A 174 18.52 9.73 16.20
N HIS A 175 18.76 10.18 17.43
CA HIS A 175 18.10 11.36 17.99
C HIS A 175 18.48 12.69 17.29
N GLU A 176 19.55 12.70 16.49
CA GLU A 176 19.97 13.86 15.70
C GLU A 176 19.24 13.96 14.35
N PHE A 177 18.35 13.03 14.04
CA PHE A 177 17.65 12.94 12.76
C PHE A 177 16.16 13.28 12.86
N SER A 178 15.59 13.82 11.79
CA SER A 178 14.14 13.93 11.64
C SER A 178 13.47 12.55 11.54
N GLY A 179 12.15 12.48 11.77
CA GLY A 179 11.40 11.24 11.64
C GLY A 179 11.57 10.55 10.29
N GLY A 180 11.55 11.34 9.20
CA GLY A 180 11.77 10.82 7.85
C GLY A 180 13.19 10.33 7.60
N GLN A 181 14.18 10.97 8.19
CA GLN A 181 15.58 10.51 8.11
C GLN A 181 15.78 9.23 8.92
N ARG A 182 15.19 9.10 10.11
CA ARG A 182 15.21 7.85 10.90
C ARG A 182 14.55 6.70 10.14
N GLN A 183 13.44 6.97 9.44
CA GLN A 183 12.79 5.96 8.60
C GLN A 183 13.71 5.46 7.48
N ARG A 184 14.48 6.36 6.85
CA ARG A 184 15.49 5.99 5.85
C ARG A 184 16.63 5.17 6.44
N VAL A 185 17.07 5.49 7.66
CA VAL A 185 18.05 4.65 8.39
C VAL A 185 17.48 3.24 8.64
N GLY A 186 16.22 3.14 9.08
CA GLY A 186 15.54 1.85 9.24
C GLY A 186 15.45 1.05 7.95
N LEU A 187 15.16 1.73 6.83
CA LEU A 187 15.16 1.10 5.51
C LEU A 187 16.57 0.67 5.09
N ALA A 188 17.61 1.51 5.30
CA ALA A 188 18.99 1.15 5.02
C ALA A 188 19.44 -0.08 5.82
N ARG A 189 19.10 -0.16 7.12
CA ARG A 189 19.36 -1.31 7.97
C ARG A 189 18.76 -2.61 7.42
N ALA A 190 17.52 -2.56 6.95
CA ALA A 190 16.87 -3.72 6.35
C ALA A 190 17.51 -4.10 5.00
N MET A 191 17.80 -3.12 4.16
CA MET A 191 18.23 -3.34 2.77
C MET A 191 19.72 -3.62 2.59
N VAL A 192 20.58 -3.30 3.58
CA VAL A 192 22.02 -3.62 3.54
C VAL A 192 22.27 -5.13 3.53
N MET A 193 21.34 -5.90 4.09
CA MET A 193 21.36 -7.36 4.12
C MET A 193 21.05 -8.00 2.76
N GLU A 194 20.61 -7.21 1.78
CA GLU A 194 20.13 -7.67 0.48
C GLU A 194 19.06 -8.78 0.60
N PRO A 195 17.96 -8.49 1.33
CA PRO A 195 16.92 -9.48 1.60
C PRO A 195 16.13 -9.84 0.34
N GLU A 196 15.62 -11.07 0.29
CA GLU A 196 14.69 -11.48 -0.77
C GLU A 196 13.26 -11.01 -0.50
N PHE A 197 12.91 -10.85 0.80
CA PHE A 197 11.57 -10.46 1.24
C PHE A 197 11.63 -9.37 2.30
N VAL A 198 10.83 -8.33 2.13
CA VAL A 198 10.72 -7.21 3.08
C VAL A 198 9.28 -7.03 3.54
N VAL A 199 9.06 -7.11 4.84
CA VAL A 199 7.82 -6.67 5.48
C VAL A 199 7.94 -5.19 5.78
N ALA A 200 7.17 -4.35 5.11
CA ALA A 200 7.12 -2.91 5.33
C ALA A 200 5.84 -2.57 6.11
N ASP A 201 5.95 -2.40 7.41
CA ASP A 201 4.82 -2.14 8.31
C ASP A 201 4.61 -0.62 8.45
N GLU A 202 3.62 -0.09 7.75
CA GLU A 202 3.28 1.33 7.68
C GLU A 202 4.50 2.27 7.51
N PRO A 203 5.42 1.99 6.55
CA PRO A 203 6.73 2.63 6.51
C PRO A 203 6.70 4.14 6.22
N ILE A 204 5.53 4.70 5.96
CA ILE A 204 5.33 6.09 5.52
C ILE A 204 4.22 6.83 6.29
N SER A 205 3.58 6.19 7.28
CA SER A 205 2.40 6.75 7.98
C SER A 205 2.69 8.08 8.69
N ALA A 206 3.86 8.22 9.30
CA ALA A 206 4.28 9.39 10.08
C ALA A 206 5.08 10.44 9.26
N LEU A 207 5.09 10.34 7.92
CA LEU A 207 5.95 11.17 7.06
C LEU A 207 5.16 12.20 6.26
N ASP A 208 5.80 13.32 5.94
CA ASP A 208 5.28 14.33 5.02
C ASP A 208 5.12 13.79 3.59
N VAL A 209 4.18 14.35 2.83
CA VAL A 209 3.82 13.89 1.48
C VAL A 209 5.03 13.75 0.54
N SER A 210 5.96 14.72 0.58
CA SER A 210 7.17 14.70 -0.26
C SER A 210 8.12 13.55 0.11
N ILE A 211 8.26 13.26 1.40
CA ILE A 211 9.11 12.18 1.92
C ILE A 211 8.47 10.82 1.64
N ARG A 212 7.13 10.70 1.76
CA ARG A 212 6.38 9.48 1.39
C ARG A 212 6.72 9.04 -0.03
N ALA A 213 6.60 9.98 -1.00
CA ALA A 213 6.89 9.69 -2.40
C ALA A 213 8.34 9.20 -2.61
N GLN A 214 9.30 9.79 -1.90
CA GLN A 214 10.71 9.37 -1.99
C GLN A 214 10.93 7.95 -1.45
N ILE A 215 10.33 7.58 -0.32
CA ILE A 215 10.42 6.22 0.23
C ILE A 215 9.77 5.19 -0.70
N LEU A 216 8.58 5.49 -1.24
CA LEU A 216 7.90 4.60 -2.18
C LEU A 216 8.72 4.36 -3.45
N ASN A 217 9.28 5.44 -4.03
CA ASN A 217 10.15 5.34 -5.20
C ASN A 217 11.42 4.52 -4.90
N LEU A 218 11.96 4.67 -3.69
CA LEU A 218 13.12 3.91 -3.26
C LEU A 218 12.80 2.41 -3.12
N MET A 219 11.64 2.06 -2.55
CA MET A 219 11.18 0.67 -2.47
C MET A 219 10.96 0.08 -3.87
N ASN A 220 10.34 0.83 -4.78
CA ASN A 220 10.18 0.42 -6.17
C ASN A 220 11.53 0.23 -6.87
N LYS A 221 12.51 1.09 -6.60
CA LYS A 221 13.88 0.94 -7.11
C LYS A 221 14.53 -0.35 -6.63
N PHE A 222 14.45 -0.68 -5.34
CA PHE A 222 14.98 -1.93 -4.82
C PHE A 222 14.27 -3.15 -5.41
N LYS A 223 12.95 -3.09 -5.60
CA LYS A 223 12.18 -4.13 -6.30
C LYS A 223 12.72 -4.34 -7.72
N ALA A 224 12.87 -3.27 -8.49
CA ALA A 224 13.32 -3.35 -9.89
C ALA A 224 14.78 -3.80 -10.04
N GLU A 225 15.71 -3.28 -9.19
CA GLU A 225 17.13 -3.54 -9.31
C GLU A 225 17.56 -4.87 -8.68
N ARG A 226 16.87 -5.33 -7.62
CA ARG A 226 17.26 -6.49 -6.81
C ARG A 226 16.24 -7.62 -6.80
N ASN A 227 15.13 -7.45 -7.51
CA ASN A 227 13.99 -8.38 -7.51
C ASN A 227 13.46 -8.68 -6.08
N THR A 228 13.51 -7.67 -5.19
CA THR A 228 13.06 -7.80 -3.81
C THR A 228 11.54 -7.91 -3.78
N THR A 229 11.01 -8.86 -3.03
CA THR A 229 9.57 -9.04 -2.82
C THR A 229 9.12 -8.26 -1.59
N HIS A 230 7.96 -7.60 -1.65
CA HIS A 230 7.48 -6.79 -0.55
C HIS A 230 6.10 -7.24 -0.05
N LEU A 231 5.95 -7.35 1.27
CA LEU A 231 4.65 -7.26 1.95
C LEU A 231 4.51 -5.83 2.48
N PHE A 232 3.66 -5.03 1.84
CA PHE A 232 3.44 -3.64 2.20
C PHE A 232 2.16 -3.49 3.02
N ILE A 233 2.29 -3.17 4.30
CA ILE A 233 1.16 -2.98 5.21
C ILE A 233 0.81 -1.49 5.26
N ALA A 234 -0.44 -1.15 4.99
CA ALA A 234 -0.90 0.23 5.02
C ALA A 234 -2.39 0.32 5.40
N HIS A 235 -2.81 1.52 5.80
CA HIS A 235 -4.21 1.86 5.98
C HIS A 235 -4.71 2.85 4.88
N ASP A 236 -3.80 3.47 4.12
CA ASP A 236 -4.12 4.42 3.05
C ASP A 236 -4.11 3.73 1.68
N LEU A 237 -5.31 3.48 1.16
CA LEU A 237 -5.53 2.82 -0.13
C LEU A 237 -5.03 3.63 -1.33
N SER A 238 -4.96 4.96 -1.25
CA SER A 238 -4.45 5.79 -2.35
C SER A 238 -2.97 5.54 -2.62
N ILE A 239 -2.20 5.29 -1.55
CA ILE A 239 -0.78 4.93 -1.63
C ILE A 239 -0.60 3.50 -2.14
N VAL A 240 -1.41 2.59 -1.62
CA VAL A 240 -1.38 1.17 -1.97
C VAL A 240 -1.63 0.96 -3.46
N ARG A 241 -2.54 1.74 -4.06
CA ARG A 241 -2.78 1.72 -5.51
C ARG A 241 -1.53 1.97 -6.34
N TYR A 242 -0.63 2.83 -5.85
CA TYR A 242 0.59 3.21 -6.57
C TYR A 242 1.70 2.16 -6.51
N ILE A 243 1.84 1.47 -5.35
CA ILE A 243 2.99 0.59 -5.13
C ILE A 243 2.69 -0.90 -5.37
N SER A 244 1.42 -1.31 -5.35
CA SER A 244 1.03 -2.71 -5.27
C SER A 244 0.76 -3.35 -6.61
N ASP A 245 1.21 -4.59 -6.77
CA ASP A 245 0.76 -5.47 -7.85
C ASP A 245 -0.57 -6.15 -7.46
N ARG A 246 -0.65 -6.67 -6.22
CA ARG A 246 -1.86 -7.30 -5.64
C ARG A 246 -2.12 -6.74 -4.25
N ILE A 247 -3.39 -6.77 -3.87
CA ILE A 247 -3.86 -6.22 -2.60
C ILE A 247 -4.75 -7.25 -1.91
N GLY A 248 -4.46 -7.51 -0.63
CA GLY A 248 -5.33 -8.25 0.28
C GLY A 248 -5.99 -7.29 1.26
N VAL A 249 -7.30 -7.38 1.37
CA VAL A 249 -8.11 -6.60 2.31
C VAL A 249 -8.42 -7.46 3.53
N ILE A 250 -8.06 -6.95 4.71
CA ILE A 250 -8.29 -7.66 5.99
C ILE A 250 -9.27 -6.88 6.86
N TYR A 251 -10.27 -7.58 7.38
CA TYR A 251 -11.27 -7.06 8.31
C TYR A 251 -11.36 -7.94 9.56
N LYS A 252 -11.18 -7.34 10.74
CA LYS A 252 -11.24 -8.05 12.05
C LYS A 252 -10.51 -9.40 12.07
N GLY A 253 -9.30 -9.42 11.52
CA GLY A 253 -8.42 -10.58 11.51
C GLY A 253 -8.61 -11.54 10.33
N ARG A 254 -9.58 -11.33 9.44
CA ARG A 254 -9.89 -12.21 8.31
C ARG A 254 -9.64 -11.53 6.98
N ILE A 255 -9.02 -12.25 6.05
CA ILE A 255 -8.89 -11.78 4.66
C ILE A 255 -10.27 -11.85 4.01
N VAL A 256 -10.77 -10.71 3.52
CA VAL A 256 -12.11 -10.62 2.93
C VAL A 256 -12.08 -10.49 1.41
N GLU A 257 -10.99 -9.96 0.84
CA GLU A 257 -10.84 -9.83 -0.60
C GLU A 257 -9.37 -9.79 -0.99
N ILE A 258 -8.98 -10.45 -2.08
CA ILE A 258 -7.65 -10.38 -2.69
C ILE A 258 -7.83 -10.21 -4.19
N ALA A 259 -7.16 -9.22 -4.78
CA ALA A 259 -7.14 -9.06 -6.23
C ALA A 259 -5.87 -8.32 -6.68
N THR A 260 -5.65 -8.23 -8.00
CA THR A 260 -4.67 -7.29 -8.54
C THR A 260 -5.09 -5.87 -8.19
N SER A 261 -4.13 -4.94 -8.09
CA SER A 261 -4.43 -3.54 -7.75
C SER A 261 -5.48 -2.95 -8.71
N GLU A 262 -5.34 -3.18 -10.00
CA GLU A 262 -6.30 -2.69 -11.01
C GLU A 262 -7.69 -3.29 -10.84
N GLU A 263 -7.77 -4.60 -10.64
CA GLU A 263 -9.03 -5.33 -10.45
C GLU A 263 -9.76 -4.85 -9.19
N LEU A 264 -9.06 -4.74 -8.05
CA LEU A 264 -9.65 -4.32 -6.79
C LEU A 264 -10.25 -2.91 -6.85
N PHE A 265 -9.55 -1.96 -7.49
CA PHE A 265 -10.04 -0.58 -7.60
C PHE A 265 -11.14 -0.39 -8.62
N ASN A 266 -11.21 -1.22 -9.65
CA ASN A 266 -12.26 -1.16 -10.66
C ASN A 266 -13.49 -1.98 -10.28
N TYR A 267 -13.28 -3.13 -9.64
CA TYR A 267 -14.33 -4.11 -9.32
C TYR A 267 -14.25 -4.61 -7.87
N PRO A 268 -14.33 -3.73 -6.85
CA PRO A 268 -14.40 -4.18 -5.47
C PRO A 268 -15.73 -4.90 -5.23
N LEU A 269 -15.68 -6.12 -4.74
CA LEU A 269 -16.87 -6.96 -4.61
C LEU A 269 -17.35 -7.06 -3.18
N HIS A 270 -16.43 -7.28 -2.22
CA HIS A 270 -16.81 -7.34 -0.82
C HIS A 270 -17.32 -5.96 -0.33
N PRO A 271 -18.46 -5.88 0.40
CA PRO A 271 -19.01 -4.60 0.87
C PRO A 271 -18.03 -3.76 1.70
N TYR A 272 -17.20 -4.39 2.51
CA TYR A 272 -16.14 -3.70 3.26
C TYR A 272 -15.09 -3.05 2.34
N THR A 273 -14.67 -3.73 1.29
CA THR A 273 -13.72 -3.16 0.31
C THR A 273 -14.33 -1.95 -0.39
N ARG A 274 -15.60 -2.01 -0.75
CA ARG A 274 -16.34 -0.87 -1.33
C ARG A 274 -16.37 0.32 -0.37
N SER A 275 -16.62 0.06 0.92
CA SER A 275 -16.59 1.08 1.97
C SER A 275 -15.22 1.74 2.03
N LEU A 276 -14.12 0.97 2.09
CA LEU A 276 -12.77 1.51 2.13
C LEU A 276 -12.42 2.33 0.89
N ILE A 277 -12.74 1.85 -0.31
CA ILE A 277 -12.45 2.56 -1.57
C ILE A 277 -13.30 3.82 -1.67
N SER A 278 -14.56 3.78 -1.23
CA SER A 278 -15.42 4.96 -1.22
C SER A 278 -14.90 6.06 -0.29
N ALA A 279 -14.13 5.74 0.73
CA ALA A 279 -13.55 6.70 1.67
C ALA A 279 -12.31 7.44 1.11
N ILE A 280 -11.73 6.99 -0.01
CA ILE A 280 -10.54 7.63 -0.60
C ILE A 280 -10.89 9.04 -1.09
N PRO A 281 -10.21 10.11 -0.62
CA PRO A 281 -10.48 11.47 -1.07
C PRO A 281 -10.28 11.65 -2.57
N LEU A 282 -11.19 12.34 -3.24
CA LEU A 282 -11.07 12.67 -4.65
C LEU A 282 -10.32 14.00 -4.80
N PRO A 283 -9.39 14.13 -5.78
CA PRO A 283 -8.63 15.36 -5.98
C PRO A 283 -9.47 16.56 -6.40
N ASP A 284 -10.66 16.33 -6.96
CA ASP A 284 -11.59 17.38 -7.38
C ASP A 284 -12.61 17.66 -6.26
N PRO A 285 -12.62 18.90 -5.68
CA PRO A 285 -13.54 19.24 -4.60
C PRO A 285 -15.03 19.17 -4.98
N GLN A 286 -15.37 19.31 -6.27
CA GLN A 286 -16.76 19.21 -6.72
C GLN A 286 -17.21 17.75 -6.78
N LEU A 287 -16.32 16.85 -7.22
CA LEU A 287 -16.58 15.42 -7.21
C LEU A 287 -16.63 14.89 -5.78
N GLU A 288 -15.75 15.40 -4.88
CA GLU A 288 -15.74 14.99 -3.46
C GLU A 288 -17.04 15.36 -2.75
N LYS A 289 -17.64 16.54 -3.03
CA LYS A 289 -18.91 16.95 -2.44
C LYS A 289 -20.09 16.06 -2.83
N ASN A 290 -20.06 15.49 -4.02
CA ASN A 290 -21.13 14.66 -4.58
C ASN A 290 -20.85 13.17 -4.42
N LYS A 291 -19.80 12.80 -3.71
CA LYS A 291 -19.36 11.42 -3.51
C LYS A 291 -20.30 10.71 -2.56
N VAL A 292 -20.75 9.52 -2.97
CA VAL A 292 -21.51 8.62 -2.10
C VAL A 292 -20.54 7.79 -1.29
N LEU A 293 -20.61 7.90 0.04
CA LEU A 293 -19.83 7.07 0.97
C LEU A 293 -20.63 5.79 1.25
N PHE A 294 -20.00 4.65 1.02
CA PHE A 294 -20.53 3.36 1.43
C PHE A 294 -20.11 3.08 2.87
N THR A 295 -21.06 2.86 3.75
CA THR A 295 -20.78 2.40 5.11
C THR A 295 -20.99 0.90 5.16
N TYR A 296 -19.98 0.17 5.63
CA TYR A 296 -20.07 -1.27 5.80
C TYR A 296 -20.76 -1.62 7.12
N ASP A 297 -21.82 -2.42 7.03
CA ASP A 297 -22.47 -3.05 8.17
C ASP A 297 -22.31 -4.58 8.05
N PRO A 298 -21.66 -5.24 9.02
CA PRO A 298 -21.50 -6.70 8.99
C PRO A 298 -22.84 -7.49 8.98
N SER A 299 -23.96 -6.87 9.37
CA SER A 299 -25.28 -7.51 9.35
C SER A 299 -25.83 -7.79 7.95
N VAL A 300 -25.20 -7.24 6.91
CA VAL A 300 -25.57 -7.56 5.51
C VAL A 300 -25.24 -9.01 5.15
N HIS A 301 -24.37 -9.67 5.90
CA HIS A 301 -24.01 -11.07 5.72
C HIS A 301 -24.93 -11.96 6.55
N ASP A 302 -25.72 -12.80 5.89
CA ASP A 302 -26.57 -13.78 6.54
C ASP A 302 -25.95 -15.17 6.41
N TYR A 303 -25.45 -15.69 7.52
CA TYR A 303 -24.88 -17.04 7.64
C TYR A 303 -25.75 -17.92 8.57
N SER A 304 -27.05 -17.61 8.70
CA SER A 304 -27.98 -18.33 9.58
C SER A 304 -28.32 -19.74 9.07
N ASP A 305 -28.04 -20.03 7.81
CA ASP A 305 -28.19 -21.36 7.19
C ASP A 305 -27.13 -22.38 7.63
N GLY A 306 -26.10 -21.92 8.40
CA GLY A 306 -25.03 -22.76 8.91
C GLY A 306 -23.92 -23.03 7.89
N GLU A 307 -23.96 -22.41 6.71
CA GLU A 307 -22.85 -22.45 5.76
C GLU A 307 -21.68 -21.62 6.26
N GLU A 308 -20.47 -22.22 6.34
CA GLU A 308 -19.26 -21.50 6.67
C GLU A 308 -18.74 -20.76 5.42
N PRO A 309 -18.66 -19.42 5.45
CA PRO A 309 -18.15 -18.65 4.33
C PRO A 309 -16.65 -18.90 4.14
N THR A 310 -16.20 -18.91 2.89
CA THR A 310 -14.81 -19.20 2.50
C THR A 310 -14.26 -18.15 1.55
N LEU A 311 -12.93 -18.03 1.51
CA LEU A 311 -12.25 -17.18 0.52
C LEU A 311 -12.19 -17.93 -0.81
N THR A 312 -13.02 -17.52 -1.76
CA THR A 312 -13.26 -18.26 -3.02
C THR A 312 -12.80 -17.47 -4.24
N ALA A 313 -12.13 -18.13 -5.19
CA ALA A 313 -11.76 -17.57 -6.47
C ALA A 313 -12.99 -17.32 -7.34
N ILE A 314 -13.08 -16.11 -7.90
CA ILE A 314 -14.16 -15.74 -8.84
C ILE A 314 -13.66 -15.51 -10.27
N GLY A 315 -12.37 -15.64 -10.53
CA GLY A 315 -11.68 -15.37 -11.79
C GLY A 315 -10.80 -14.11 -11.72
N HIS A 316 -9.99 -13.87 -12.74
CA HIS A 316 -9.13 -12.66 -12.85
C HIS A 316 -8.17 -12.42 -11.66
N ASP A 317 -7.58 -13.48 -11.08
CA ASP A 317 -6.79 -13.40 -9.83
C ASP A 317 -7.55 -12.70 -8.68
N HIS A 318 -8.87 -12.82 -8.66
CA HIS A 318 -9.75 -12.19 -7.70
C HIS A 318 -10.40 -13.24 -6.79
N PHE A 319 -10.20 -13.07 -5.48
CA PHE A 319 -10.72 -13.92 -4.42
C PHE A 319 -11.57 -13.09 -3.48
N VAL A 320 -12.74 -13.59 -3.12
CA VAL A 320 -13.68 -12.90 -2.22
C VAL A 320 -14.16 -13.86 -1.15
N TYR A 321 -14.28 -13.38 0.08
CA TYR A 321 -14.81 -14.12 1.20
C TYR A 321 -16.34 -13.98 1.24
N GLY A 322 -17.04 -15.10 1.32
CA GLY A 322 -18.51 -15.13 1.38
C GLY A 322 -19.07 -16.54 1.40
N SER A 323 -20.38 -16.66 1.63
CA SER A 323 -21.16 -17.87 1.43
C SER A 323 -21.30 -18.20 -0.06
N SER A 324 -21.70 -19.42 -0.41
CA SER A 324 -21.93 -19.82 -1.82
C SER A 324 -22.90 -18.89 -2.54
N ARG A 325 -23.93 -18.41 -1.83
CA ARG A 325 -24.89 -17.45 -2.34
C ARG A 325 -24.26 -16.10 -2.67
N GLU A 326 -23.46 -15.53 -1.74
CA GLU A 326 -22.77 -14.27 -1.94
C GLU A 326 -21.73 -14.36 -3.07
N ILE A 327 -21.01 -15.47 -3.15
CA ILE A 327 -20.04 -15.73 -4.23
C ILE A 327 -20.73 -15.75 -5.59
N ALA A 328 -21.94 -16.35 -5.69
CA ALA A 328 -22.73 -16.32 -6.93
C ALA A 328 -23.12 -14.88 -7.32
N GLU A 329 -23.53 -14.06 -6.35
CA GLU A 329 -23.82 -12.63 -6.57
C GLU A 329 -22.58 -11.84 -7.00
N TYR A 330 -21.42 -12.05 -6.35
CA TYR A 330 -20.16 -11.39 -6.71
C TYR A 330 -19.71 -11.75 -8.13
N ARG A 331 -19.86 -13.02 -8.55
CA ARG A 331 -19.62 -13.44 -9.94
C ARG A 331 -20.53 -12.71 -10.92
N ALA A 332 -21.83 -12.66 -10.64
CA ALA A 332 -22.80 -11.96 -11.49
C ALA A 332 -22.51 -10.45 -11.58
N ILE A 333 -22.10 -9.81 -10.48
CA ILE A 333 -21.68 -8.40 -10.47
C ILE A 333 -20.45 -8.22 -11.35
N ARG A 334 -19.45 -9.09 -11.22
CA ARG A 334 -18.20 -9.00 -12.00
C ARG A 334 -18.43 -9.24 -13.49
N GLU A 335 -19.29 -10.20 -13.84
CA GLU A 335 -19.68 -10.53 -15.23
C GLU A 335 -20.35 -9.36 -15.95
N ARG A 336 -21.12 -8.53 -15.24
CA ARG A 336 -21.70 -7.30 -15.80
C ARG A 336 -20.64 -6.29 -16.28
N ASN A 337 -19.40 -6.46 -15.85
CA ASN A 337 -18.23 -5.69 -16.26
C ASN A 337 -18.38 -4.16 -16.12
N VAL A 338 -19.12 -3.69 -15.11
CA VAL A 338 -19.34 -2.26 -14.83
C VAL A 338 -18.39 -1.80 -13.73
N PRO A 339 -17.35 -1.00 -14.03
CA PRO A 339 -16.43 -0.51 -13.01
C PRO A 339 -17.12 0.39 -11.99
N LEU A 340 -16.68 0.33 -10.72
CA LEU A 340 -17.24 1.11 -9.61
C LEU A 340 -17.25 2.64 -9.88
N LYS A 341 -16.26 3.14 -10.62
CA LYS A 341 -16.18 4.55 -11.01
C LYS A 341 -17.38 5.03 -11.81
N THR A 342 -18.01 4.15 -12.56
CA THR A 342 -19.23 4.47 -13.34
C THR A 342 -20.46 4.47 -12.43
N LEU A 343 -20.49 3.62 -11.41
CA LEU A 343 -21.61 3.52 -10.46
C LEU A 343 -21.66 4.69 -9.46
N SER A 344 -20.50 5.22 -9.03
CA SER A 344 -20.42 6.33 -8.07
C SER A 344 -20.81 7.70 -8.67
N ILE A 345 -20.81 7.84 -10.00
CA ILE A 345 -21.20 9.09 -10.68
C ILE A 345 -22.72 9.16 -10.94
N VAL A 346 -23.41 8.02 -10.96
CA VAL A 346 -24.82 7.94 -11.38
C VAL A 346 -25.81 7.85 -10.20
N GLY A 347 -25.35 7.85 -8.94
CA GLY A 347 -26.27 7.88 -7.79
C GLY A 347 -27.25 6.68 -7.71
N VAL A 348 -26.88 5.52 -8.24
CA VAL A 348 -27.71 4.34 -8.23
C VAL A 348 -27.53 3.62 -6.91
N ASN A 349 -28.48 3.80 -5.98
CA ASN A 349 -28.79 2.80 -4.99
C ASN A 349 -29.01 1.48 -5.73
N ALA A 350 -28.39 0.39 -5.26
CA ALA A 350 -28.47 -0.92 -5.89
C ALA A 350 -29.86 -1.54 -5.70
N GLU A 351 -30.86 -0.93 -6.30
CA GLU A 351 -32.13 -1.60 -6.65
C GLU A 351 -32.02 -2.06 -8.09
N ALA A 352 -32.31 -3.34 -8.32
CA ALA A 352 -32.25 -3.98 -9.62
C ALA A 352 -33.03 -3.17 -10.67
N PRO A 353 -32.50 -3.01 -11.90
CA PRO A 353 -33.24 -2.34 -12.96
C PRO A 353 -34.48 -3.16 -13.28
N GLN A 354 -35.66 -2.59 -12.99
CA GLN A 354 -36.91 -3.04 -13.59
C GLN A 354 -36.81 -2.74 -15.09
N GLU A 355 -36.99 -3.76 -15.91
CA GLU A 355 -37.17 -3.62 -17.35
C GLU A 355 -38.32 -2.63 -17.61
N LYS A 356 -37.97 -1.45 -18.13
CA LYS A 356 -38.93 -0.54 -18.78
C LYS A 356 -38.67 -0.58 -20.26
N GLY A 357 -39.78 -0.84 -20.95
CA GLY A 357 -39.89 -1.04 -22.37
C GLY A 357 -39.38 0.13 -23.23
N GLU A 358 -39.16 -0.22 -24.44
CA GLU A 358 -38.72 0.61 -25.57
C GLU A 358 -39.49 1.94 -25.69
N GLY A 359 -38.73 3.02 -25.88
CA GLY A 359 -39.27 4.27 -26.41
C GLY A 359 -38.61 5.49 -25.82
N GLU A 360 -37.75 6.05 -26.60
CA GLU A 360 -37.33 7.44 -26.77
C GLU A 360 -35.83 7.70 -26.69
N GLU A 361 -35.28 7.83 -27.89
CA GLU A 361 -34.00 8.48 -28.16
C GLU A 361 -34.01 9.91 -27.59
N ASN A 362 -33.17 10.15 -26.57
CA ASN A 362 -32.62 11.45 -26.31
C ASN A 362 -31.14 11.29 -25.93
N ALA A 363 -30.31 11.49 -26.93
CA ALA A 363 -28.86 11.52 -26.81
C ALA A 363 -28.44 12.60 -25.81
N VAL A 364 -28.04 12.21 -24.62
CA VAL A 364 -27.27 13.04 -23.71
C VAL A 364 -25.84 13.07 -24.24
N PRO A 365 -25.23 14.25 -24.50
CA PRO A 365 -23.89 14.31 -25.05
C PRO A 365 -22.91 13.70 -24.04
N THR A 366 -22.28 12.62 -24.44
CA THR A 366 -21.16 11.97 -23.74
C THR A 366 -20.02 12.99 -23.66
N ARG A 367 -19.92 13.72 -22.55
CA ARG A 367 -18.73 14.48 -22.22
C ARG A 367 -17.66 13.46 -21.86
N GLU A 368 -16.81 13.15 -22.83
CA GLU A 368 -15.51 12.52 -22.55
C GLU A 368 -14.80 13.35 -21.47
N VAL A 369 -14.77 12.83 -20.26
CA VAL A 369 -13.89 13.36 -19.20
C VAL A 369 -12.49 12.88 -19.56
N ILE A 370 -11.77 13.73 -20.29
CA ILE A 370 -10.35 13.56 -20.59
C ILE A 370 -9.62 13.48 -19.25
N LEU A 371 -9.26 12.26 -18.84
CA LEU A 371 -8.49 11.94 -17.63
C LEU A 371 -6.98 12.22 -17.80
N ASP A 372 -6.58 12.97 -18.82
CA ASP A 372 -5.20 13.37 -19.11
C ASP A 372 -4.90 14.80 -18.61
N ARG A 373 -5.18 15.07 -17.35
CA ARG A 373 -4.64 16.30 -16.72
C ARG A 373 -3.39 15.92 -15.94
N PRO A 374 -2.24 16.50 -16.30
CA PRO A 374 -1.03 16.28 -15.53
C PRO A 374 -1.24 16.70 -14.08
N VAL A 375 -0.75 15.88 -13.15
CA VAL A 375 -0.94 15.99 -11.69
C VAL A 375 -0.55 17.36 -11.09
N HIS A 376 0.13 18.22 -11.86
CA HIS A 376 0.64 19.52 -11.42
C HIS A 376 -0.15 20.75 -11.95
N ASP A 377 -1.27 20.55 -12.64
CA ASP A 377 -2.11 21.67 -13.14
C ASP A 377 -3.13 22.11 -12.07
N THR A 378 -2.63 22.64 -10.94
CA THR A 378 -3.44 22.98 -9.76
C THR A 378 -4.24 24.27 -9.91
N GLY A 379 -3.90 25.12 -10.86
CA GLY A 379 -4.51 26.46 -10.98
C GLY A 379 -4.29 27.35 -9.76
N ASN A 380 -3.22 27.12 -9.01
CA ASN A 380 -2.97 27.73 -7.71
C ASN A 380 -2.96 29.28 -7.77
N ALA A 381 -3.65 29.91 -6.82
CA ALA A 381 -3.68 31.38 -6.65
C ALA A 381 -2.27 32.00 -6.53
N LEU A 382 -1.29 31.25 -6.06
CA LEU A 382 0.10 31.66 -5.97
C LEU A 382 0.69 32.08 -7.33
N TYR A 383 0.34 31.38 -8.41
CA TYR A 383 0.77 31.75 -9.76
C TYR A 383 0.17 33.08 -10.23
N THR A 384 -1.06 33.39 -9.81
CA THR A 384 -1.70 34.66 -10.07
C THR A 384 -0.98 35.80 -9.36
N ILE A 385 -0.68 35.60 -8.06
CA ILE A 385 0.00 36.61 -7.22
C ILE A 385 1.43 36.84 -7.73
N LEU A 386 2.22 35.79 -7.93
CA LEU A 386 3.58 35.91 -8.46
C LEU A 386 3.62 36.58 -9.83
N SER A 387 2.69 36.25 -10.72
CA SER A 387 2.62 36.85 -12.06
C SER A 387 2.15 38.30 -12.05
N PHE A 388 1.48 38.74 -10.97
CA PHE A 388 1.13 40.14 -10.77
C PHE A 388 2.35 40.97 -10.36
N PHE A 389 3.13 40.50 -9.38
CA PHE A 389 4.32 41.22 -8.89
C PHE A 389 5.53 41.11 -9.82
N LEU A 390 5.65 40.02 -10.58
CA LEU A 390 6.75 39.76 -11.51
C LEU A 390 6.21 39.42 -12.91
N PRO A 391 5.68 40.39 -13.65
CA PRO A 391 4.97 40.15 -14.93
C PRO A 391 5.81 39.42 -15.98
N ILE A 392 7.11 39.70 -16.05
CA ILE A 392 8.02 39.04 -17.02
C ILE A 392 8.13 37.55 -16.71
N LEU A 393 8.32 37.18 -15.44
CA LEU A 393 8.35 35.79 -15.02
C LEU A 393 6.99 35.10 -15.21
N GLY A 394 5.90 35.85 -15.00
CA GLY A 394 4.54 35.39 -15.26
C GLY A 394 4.30 35.06 -16.75
N ILE A 395 4.84 35.83 -17.67
CA ILE A 395 4.77 35.56 -19.10
C ILE A 395 5.55 34.30 -19.46
N ILE A 396 6.77 34.17 -18.95
CA ILE A 396 7.62 32.98 -19.17
C ILE A 396 6.92 31.71 -18.60
N ALA A 397 6.41 31.79 -17.38
CA ALA A 397 5.68 30.69 -16.76
C ALA A 397 4.42 30.33 -17.54
N ALA A 398 3.64 31.29 -17.98
CA ALA A 398 2.47 31.07 -18.82
C ALA A 398 2.84 30.35 -20.12
N TYR A 399 3.91 30.76 -20.80
CA TYR A 399 4.39 30.07 -21.99
C TYR A 399 4.76 28.62 -21.75
N LEU A 400 5.53 28.35 -20.66
CA LEU A 400 5.95 27.01 -20.28
C LEU A 400 4.75 26.11 -19.90
N PHE A 401 3.79 26.64 -19.15
CA PHE A 401 2.58 25.91 -18.78
C PHE A 401 1.70 25.61 -20.00
N ARG A 402 1.59 26.53 -20.94
CA ARG A 402 0.88 26.29 -22.20
C ARG A 402 1.53 25.17 -23.01
N ARG A 403 2.87 25.16 -23.09
CA ARG A 403 3.63 24.13 -23.82
C ARG A 403 3.49 22.73 -23.16
N LYS A 404 3.34 22.67 -21.82
CA LYS A 404 3.14 21.43 -21.06
C LYS A 404 1.65 21.05 -20.87
N ASN A 405 0.74 21.76 -21.55
CA ASN A 405 -0.71 21.54 -21.44
C ASN A 405 -1.32 21.78 -20.04
N TYR A 406 -0.66 22.57 -19.19
CA TYR A 406 -1.15 22.95 -17.86
C TYR A 406 -2.11 24.14 -17.96
N ILE A 407 -3.35 23.90 -18.35
CA ILE A 407 -4.33 24.93 -18.71
C ILE A 407 -4.72 25.82 -17.52
N ARG A 408 -4.86 25.25 -16.32
CA ARG A 408 -5.24 25.99 -15.10
C ARG A 408 -4.11 26.94 -14.67
N ASN A 409 -2.87 26.45 -14.61
CA ASN A 409 -1.71 27.24 -14.26
C ASN A 409 -1.44 28.33 -15.30
N TYR A 410 -1.61 28.04 -16.60
CA TYR A 410 -1.56 29.03 -17.66
C TYR A 410 -2.60 30.13 -17.46
N LYS A 411 -3.86 29.78 -17.17
CA LYS A 411 -4.94 30.76 -16.92
C LYS A 411 -4.65 31.60 -15.68
N ALA A 412 -4.08 31.02 -14.61
CA ALA A 412 -3.69 31.73 -13.40
C ALA A 412 -2.58 32.77 -13.68
N CYS A 413 -1.50 32.39 -14.35
CA CYS A 413 -0.43 33.28 -14.75
C CYS A 413 -0.93 34.42 -15.63
N ARG A 414 -1.76 34.11 -16.65
CA ARG A 414 -2.33 35.11 -17.54
C ARG A 414 -3.20 36.12 -16.79
N LYS A 415 -4.00 35.72 -15.82
CA LYS A 415 -4.80 36.62 -14.98
C LYS A 415 -3.91 37.59 -14.20
N GLY A 416 -2.85 37.10 -13.58
CA GLY A 416 -1.91 37.90 -12.82
C GLY A 416 -1.21 38.95 -13.71
N VAL A 417 -0.72 38.55 -14.89
CA VAL A 417 -0.09 39.48 -15.87
C VAL A 417 -1.06 40.55 -16.34
N LEU A 418 -2.31 40.19 -16.72
CA LEU A 418 -3.32 41.15 -17.14
C LEU A 418 -3.67 42.16 -16.05
N ALA A 419 -3.78 41.72 -14.78
CA ALA A 419 -4.02 42.62 -13.66
C ALA A 419 -2.86 43.59 -13.46
N ALA A 420 -1.60 43.12 -13.53
CA ALA A 420 -0.41 43.96 -13.40
C ALA A 420 -0.37 45.04 -14.52
N VAL A 421 -0.65 44.69 -15.77
CA VAL A 421 -0.70 45.62 -16.89
C VAL A 421 -1.80 46.68 -16.71
N ALA A 422 -2.97 46.25 -16.21
CA ALA A 422 -4.07 47.19 -15.93
C ALA A 422 -3.71 48.18 -14.80
N CYS A 423 -3.06 47.73 -13.72
CA CYS A 423 -2.58 48.59 -12.64
C CYS A 423 -1.51 49.58 -13.12
N LEU A 424 -0.56 49.13 -13.95
CA LEU A 424 0.45 50.03 -14.55
C LEU A 424 -0.18 51.08 -15.45
N GLY A 425 -1.15 50.69 -16.28
CA GLY A 425 -1.90 51.61 -17.11
C GLY A 425 -2.68 52.67 -16.32
N ALA A 426 -3.36 52.27 -15.25
CA ALA A 426 -4.06 53.17 -14.34
C ALA A 426 -3.07 54.13 -13.63
N GLY A 427 -1.92 53.62 -13.17
CA GLY A 427 -0.86 54.42 -12.55
C GLY A 427 -0.28 55.49 -13.51
N LEU A 428 -0.06 55.11 -14.77
CA LEU A 428 0.41 56.07 -15.82
C LEU A 428 -0.64 57.15 -16.13
N LEU A 429 -1.93 56.80 -16.17
CA LEU A 429 -3.00 57.76 -16.35
C LEU A 429 -3.12 58.73 -15.18
N LEU A 430 -3.00 58.26 -13.93
CA LEU A 430 -3.00 59.09 -12.75
C LEU A 430 -1.76 60.00 -12.73
N PHE A 431 -0.59 59.52 -13.11
CA PHE A 431 0.64 60.32 -13.19
C PHE A 431 0.54 61.40 -14.29
N ALA A 432 0.03 61.05 -15.44
CA ALA A 432 -0.25 62.02 -16.52
C ALA A 432 -1.26 63.09 -16.11
N PHE A 433 -2.34 62.70 -15.39
CA PHE A 433 -3.31 63.62 -14.82
C PHE A 433 -2.66 64.58 -13.81
N PHE A 434 -1.78 64.11 -12.92
CA PHE A 434 -1.04 64.97 -11.98
C PHE A 434 -0.11 65.94 -12.70
N ILE A 435 0.57 65.53 -13.78
CA ILE A 435 1.43 66.43 -14.58
C ILE A 435 0.62 67.49 -15.30
N ILE A 436 -0.60 67.19 -15.76
CA ILE A 436 -1.47 68.14 -16.44
C ILE A 436 -2.08 69.15 -15.45
N MET A 437 -2.27 68.74 -14.21
CA MET A 437 -2.86 69.60 -13.16
C MET A 437 -1.83 70.39 -12.35
N ALA A 438 -0.53 70.07 -12.48
CA ALA A 438 0.63 70.84 -11.93
C ALA A 438 1.16 71.86 -12.95
#